data_64263d4a66b229191d4dd68fe0a6dbf3
#
_entry.id   64263d4a66b229191d4dd68fe0a6dbf3
#
_cell.length_a   1.000
_cell.length_b   1.000
_cell.length_c   1.000
_cell.angle_alpha   90.00
_cell.angle_beta   90.00
_cell.angle_gamma   90.00
#
_symmetry.space_group_name_H-M   'P 1'
#
loop_
_entity.id
_entity.type
_entity.pdbx_description
1 polymer ?
#
loop_
_entity_poly.entity_id
_entity_poly.type
_entity_poly.pdbx_seq_one_letter_code
_entity_poly.pdbx_strand_id
1 'polypeptide(L)'
;MTTSLPPHSGETMALIPFDDRDGMIWWDGALVPWREAKLHVLTHGLHYASAVFEGERAYAGHIFRLREHTDRLINSGRILGFEIPWSADEIDQACIDTLAANGLKEGYLRPLAWRGSEMLAVSAQNTKIHLAIACWEWPAYFTGDRMAGIKLAWADWRRSDPRTAPTASKATGNYMTGTLAKHKAEAEGCADAMMLDYRGQLAEATGANAFFVIDGKLHTPTPDCFLDGITRRAVMGLAHRRQIPVVERAMQPDELSQVTEVFLAGTAAEVTPVRQIGDQVFAPGQITRALVSDYTELVRLPPADVAARLAA
;
A
#
# COMPACT_ATOMS: atom_id res chain seq x y z
N MET A 1 2.75 -5.82 41.72
CA MET A 1 3.09 -4.39 41.74
C MET A 1 2.86 -3.88 40.32
N THR A 2 1.74 -3.22 40.09
CA THR A 2 1.33 -2.63 38.82
C THR A 2 1.94 -1.25 38.70
N THR A 3 2.95 -1.09 37.85
CA THR A 3 3.51 0.23 37.53
C THR A 3 2.61 0.88 36.47
N SER A 4 1.84 1.87 36.88
CA SER A 4 1.10 2.76 35.98
C SER A 4 2.07 3.69 35.25
N LEU A 5 1.99 3.68 33.91
CA LEU A 5 2.66 4.67 33.06
C LEU A 5 2.04 6.06 33.29
N PRO A 6 2.82 7.15 33.25
CA PRO A 6 2.28 8.50 33.41
C PRO A 6 1.43 8.90 32.18
N PRO A 7 0.39 9.73 32.35
CA PRO A 7 -0.44 10.19 31.25
C PRO A 7 0.35 11.18 30.38
N HIS A 8 0.44 10.89 29.08
CA HIS A 8 0.86 11.87 28.09
C HIS A 8 -0.24 12.93 27.96
N SER A 9 0.03 14.14 28.43
CA SER A 9 -0.80 15.32 28.23
C SER A 9 -0.58 15.86 26.81
N GLY A 10 -1.33 15.33 25.87
CA GLY A 10 -1.63 15.87 24.57
C GLY A 10 -3.04 15.44 24.25
N GLU A 11 -3.94 16.34 23.91
CA GLU A 11 -5.28 16.01 23.46
C GLU A 11 -5.16 15.13 22.21
N THR A 12 -5.17 13.81 22.39
CA THR A 12 -5.37 12.86 21.32
C THR A 12 -6.80 13.07 20.82
N MET A 13 -6.95 13.67 19.64
CA MET A 13 -8.22 13.60 18.93
C MET A 13 -8.64 12.13 18.96
N ALA A 14 -9.80 11.85 19.56
CA ALA A 14 -10.32 10.50 19.63
C ALA A 14 -10.39 9.93 18.20
N LEU A 15 -9.71 8.82 17.96
CA LEU A 15 -9.73 8.13 16.68
C LEU A 15 -11.19 7.71 16.43
N ILE A 16 -11.85 8.30 15.44
CA ILE A 16 -13.18 7.87 15.02
C ILE A 16 -13.02 6.44 14.45
N PRO A 17 -13.68 5.43 15.04
CA PRO A 17 -13.65 4.07 14.54
C PRO A 17 -14.04 3.99 13.05
N PHE A 18 -13.43 3.08 12.30
CA PHE A 18 -13.73 2.95 10.86
C PHE A 18 -15.15 2.47 10.58
N ASP A 19 -15.79 1.78 11.50
CA ASP A 19 -17.17 1.30 11.39
C ASP A 19 -18.22 2.33 11.84
N ASP A 20 -17.80 3.44 12.47
CA ASP A 20 -18.68 4.49 12.96
C ASP A 20 -18.37 5.86 12.33
N ARG A 21 -18.53 5.94 11.00
CA ARG A 21 -18.34 7.17 10.22
C ARG A 21 -19.59 7.54 9.48
N ASP A 22 -19.70 8.80 9.10
CA ASP A 22 -20.73 9.26 8.16
C ASP A 22 -20.21 9.06 6.72
N GLY A 23 -21.13 8.96 5.76
CA GLY A 23 -20.82 8.83 4.35
C GLY A 23 -21.44 7.58 3.72
N MET A 24 -20.96 7.27 2.53
CA MET A 24 -21.47 6.19 1.69
C MET A 24 -20.33 5.22 1.34
N ILE A 25 -20.66 3.94 1.27
CA ILE A 25 -19.82 2.87 0.72
C ILE A 25 -20.53 2.31 -0.50
N TRP A 26 -19.83 2.15 -1.62
CA TRP A 26 -20.36 1.38 -2.73
C TRP A 26 -20.25 -0.12 -2.38
N TRP A 27 -21.36 -0.85 -2.52
CA TRP A 27 -21.48 -2.25 -2.11
C TRP A 27 -22.32 -3.01 -3.13
N ASP A 28 -21.74 -3.98 -3.82
CA ASP A 28 -22.43 -4.88 -4.76
C ASP A 28 -23.35 -4.19 -5.77
N GLY A 29 -22.97 -3.04 -6.29
CA GLY A 29 -23.72 -2.33 -7.32
C GLY A 29 -24.50 -1.09 -6.84
N ALA A 30 -24.49 -0.78 -5.54
CA ALA A 30 -25.22 0.36 -4.99
C ALA A 30 -24.42 1.10 -3.90
N LEU A 31 -24.69 2.38 -3.73
CA LEU A 31 -24.22 3.14 -2.57
C LEU A 31 -25.12 2.84 -1.36
N VAL A 32 -24.50 2.43 -0.25
CA VAL A 32 -25.18 2.18 1.03
C VAL A 32 -24.63 3.12 2.11
N PRO A 33 -25.42 3.46 3.14
CA PRO A 33 -24.93 4.21 4.28
C PRO A 33 -23.73 3.49 4.94
N TRP A 34 -22.71 4.23 5.34
CA TRP A 34 -21.45 3.69 5.88
C TRP A 34 -21.66 2.62 6.97
N ARG A 35 -22.54 2.91 7.94
CA ARG A 35 -22.80 2.02 9.09
C ARG A 35 -23.59 0.76 8.74
N GLU A 36 -24.16 0.67 7.52
CA GLU A 36 -24.89 -0.49 7.03
C GLU A 36 -24.00 -1.48 6.28
N ALA A 37 -22.79 -1.09 5.89
CA ALA A 37 -21.83 -1.95 5.21
C ALA A 37 -21.23 -2.99 6.19
N LYS A 38 -21.97 -4.09 6.44
CA LYS A 38 -21.66 -5.12 7.43
C LYS A 38 -21.56 -6.50 6.79
N LEU A 39 -20.65 -7.32 7.28
CA LEU A 39 -20.46 -8.71 6.89
C LEU A 39 -21.04 -9.67 7.93
N HIS A 40 -21.52 -10.83 7.47
CA HIS A 40 -21.84 -11.92 8.35
C HIS A 40 -20.53 -12.55 8.90
N VAL A 41 -20.53 -12.95 10.18
CA VAL A 41 -19.32 -13.52 10.84
C VAL A 41 -18.79 -14.78 10.16
N LEU A 42 -19.64 -15.53 9.44
CA LEU A 42 -19.25 -16.72 8.69
C LEU A 42 -18.87 -16.42 7.23
N THR A 43 -18.55 -15.17 6.89
CA THR A 43 -18.00 -14.83 5.58
C THR A 43 -16.69 -15.55 5.33
N HIS A 44 -16.58 -16.29 4.23
CA HIS A 44 -15.41 -17.13 3.91
C HIS A 44 -14.12 -16.31 3.88
N GLY A 45 -14.17 -15.08 3.36
CA GLY A 45 -13.04 -14.18 3.34
C GLY A 45 -12.43 -13.89 4.71
N LEU A 46 -13.23 -13.88 5.79
CA LEU A 46 -12.76 -13.68 7.16
C LEU A 46 -12.04 -14.92 7.74
N HIS A 47 -12.45 -16.12 7.35
CA HIS A 47 -11.92 -17.37 7.91
C HIS A 47 -10.72 -17.91 7.13
N TYR A 48 -10.71 -17.74 5.81
CA TYR A 48 -9.72 -18.35 4.91
C TYR A 48 -8.96 -17.33 4.06
N ALA A 49 -9.06 -16.03 4.41
CA ALA A 49 -8.37 -14.95 3.72
C ALA A 49 -8.62 -14.91 2.20
N SER A 50 -9.77 -15.42 1.72
CA SER A 50 -10.16 -15.38 0.30
C SER A 50 -10.73 -14.02 -0.05
N ALA A 51 -9.88 -13.02 0.03
CA ALA A 51 -10.19 -11.64 -0.29
C ALA A 51 -8.96 -10.94 -0.88
N VAL A 52 -9.22 -9.99 -1.77
CA VAL A 52 -8.21 -9.12 -2.39
C VAL A 52 -8.64 -7.67 -2.24
N PHE A 53 -7.68 -6.76 -2.14
CA PHE A 53 -7.99 -5.36 -1.97
C PHE A 53 -7.07 -4.44 -2.76
N GLU A 54 -7.51 -3.22 -2.95
CA GLU A 54 -6.69 -2.13 -3.43
C GLU A 54 -6.57 -1.01 -2.40
N GLY A 55 -5.56 -0.20 -2.60
CA GLY A 55 -5.39 1.06 -1.91
C GLY A 55 -5.07 2.12 -2.95
N GLU A 56 -5.93 3.11 -3.05
CA GLU A 56 -5.85 4.18 -4.05
C GLU A 56 -5.86 5.53 -3.36
N ARG A 57 -5.28 6.53 -4.01
CA ARG A 57 -5.31 7.91 -3.52
C ARG A 57 -5.97 8.82 -4.55
N ALA A 58 -6.86 9.65 -4.06
CA ALA A 58 -7.39 10.78 -4.81
C ALA A 58 -6.62 12.05 -4.47
N TYR A 59 -6.27 12.83 -5.49
CA TYR A 59 -5.61 14.12 -5.40
C TYR A 59 -6.32 15.09 -6.34
N ALA A 60 -6.65 16.27 -5.85
CA ALA A 60 -7.33 17.31 -6.62
C ALA A 60 -8.60 16.82 -7.35
N GLY A 61 -9.31 15.83 -6.79
CA GLY A 61 -10.52 15.23 -7.34
C GLY A 61 -10.29 14.11 -8.37
N HIS A 62 -9.06 13.67 -8.59
CA HIS A 62 -8.73 12.57 -9.49
C HIS A 62 -8.09 11.41 -8.73
N ILE A 63 -8.50 10.17 -9.03
CA ILE A 63 -7.87 8.97 -8.46
C ILE A 63 -6.61 8.67 -9.29
N PHE A 64 -5.46 8.67 -8.63
CA PHE A 64 -4.17 8.49 -9.30
C PHE A 64 -4.03 7.07 -9.83
N ARG A 65 -3.86 6.93 -11.17
CA ARG A 65 -3.68 5.67 -11.89
C ARG A 65 -4.80 4.63 -11.63
N LEU A 66 -6.04 5.10 -11.55
CA LEU A 66 -7.22 4.30 -11.22
C LEU A 66 -7.27 2.97 -12.01
N ARG A 67 -7.19 3.02 -13.34
CA ARG A 67 -7.27 1.82 -14.19
C ARG A 67 -6.26 0.74 -13.81
N GLU A 68 -5.04 1.11 -13.47
CA GLU A 68 -4.01 0.15 -13.08
C GLU A 68 -4.30 -0.51 -11.73
N HIS A 69 -4.92 0.22 -10.81
CA HIS A 69 -5.40 -0.33 -9.56
C HIS A 69 -6.54 -1.32 -9.79
N THR A 70 -7.51 -0.96 -10.62
CA THR A 70 -8.63 -1.82 -11.00
C THR A 70 -8.16 -3.11 -11.69
N ASP A 71 -7.26 -2.99 -12.67
CA ASP A 71 -6.68 -4.14 -13.36
C ASP A 71 -5.95 -5.07 -12.40
N ARG A 72 -5.22 -4.52 -11.41
CA ARG A 72 -4.53 -5.30 -10.39
C ARG A 72 -5.50 -5.95 -9.41
N LEU A 73 -6.60 -5.29 -9.03
CA LEU A 73 -7.65 -5.89 -8.20
C LEU A 73 -8.25 -7.13 -8.89
N ILE A 74 -8.64 -6.98 -10.15
CA ILE A 74 -9.20 -8.09 -10.97
C ILE A 74 -8.18 -9.23 -11.09
N ASN A 75 -6.94 -8.91 -11.43
CA ASN A 75 -5.88 -9.93 -11.54
C ASN A 75 -5.60 -10.63 -10.19
N SER A 76 -5.64 -9.89 -9.10
CA SER A 76 -5.48 -10.45 -7.75
C SER A 76 -6.58 -11.46 -7.40
N GLY A 77 -7.84 -11.18 -7.79
CA GLY A 77 -8.95 -12.13 -7.67
C GLY A 77 -8.72 -13.39 -8.49
N ARG A 78 -8.29 -13.25 -9.74
CA ARG A 78 -7.98 -14.41 -10.63
C ARG A 78 -6.88 -15.30 -10.05
N ILE A 79 -5.82 -14.72 -9.48
CA ILE A 79 -4.76 -15.47 -8.81
C ILE A 79 -5.32 -16.26 -7.61
N LEU A 80 -6.32 -15.72 -6.88
CA LEU A 80 -7.02 -16.44 -5.80
C LEU A 80 -8.16 -17.36 -6.29
N GLY A 81 -8.29 -17.55 -7.60
CA GLY A 81 -9.25 -18.48 -8.19
C GLY A 81 -10.70 -17.98 -8.15
N PHE A 82 -10.93 -16.67 -8.26
CA PHE A 82 -12.28 -16.12 -8.43
C PHE A 82 -12.31 -14.93 -9.40
N GLU A 83 -13.42 -14.78 -10.10
CA GLU A 83 -13.70 -13.64 -10.97
C GLU A 83 -14.55 -12.61 -10.20
N ILE A 84 -14.19 -11.35 -10.29
CA ILE A 84 -14.97 -10.23 -9.78
C ILE A 84 -16.08 -9.94 -10.80
N PRO A 85 -17.39 -9.93 -10.41
CA PRO A 85 -18.51 -9.91 -11.37
C PRO A 85 -18.83 -8.51 -11.91
N TRP A 86 -17.84 -7.61 -11.92
CA TRP A 86 -17.92 -6.27 -12.53
C TRP A 86 -16.76 -6.08 -13.49
N SER A 87 -17.02 -5.42 -14.60
CA SER A 87 -15.97 -5.01 -15.55
C SER A 87 -15.06 -3.94 -14.95
N ALA A 88 -13.89 -3.75 -15.55
CA ALA A 88 -12.97 -2.71 -15.11
C ALA A 88 -13.59 -1.30 -15.21
N ASP A 89 -14.43 -1.04 -16.21
CA ASP A 89 -15.10 0.25 -16.38
C ASP A 89 -16.15 0.48 -15.28
N GLU A 90 -16.88 -0.55 -14.89
CA GLU A 90 -17.85 -0.48 -13.80
C GLU A 90 -17.16 -0.24 -12.44
N ILE A 91 -16.03 -0.89 -12.21
CA ILE A 91 -15.25 -0.69 -10.97
C ILE A 91 -14.65 0.72 -10.92
N ASP A 92 -14.07 1.20 -12.04
CA ASP A 92 -13.54 2.57 -12.12
C ASP A 92 -14.65 3.59 -11.84
N GLN A 93 -15.83 3.42 -12.45
CA GLN A 93 -16.96 4.32 -12.22
C GLN A 93 -17.44 4.26 -10.77
N ALA A 94 -17.52 3.06 -10.17
CA ALA A 94 -17.88 2.88 -8.79
C ALA A 94 -16.90 3.58 -7.82
N CYS A 95 -15.60 3.58 -8.11
CA CYS A 95 -14.59 4.33 -7.35
C CYS A 95 -14.85 5.85 -7.44
N ILE A 96 -15.10 6.35 -8.67
CA ILE A 96 -15.40 7.77 -8.92
C ILE A 96 -16.70 8.18 -8.19
N ASP A 97 -17.74 7.39 -8.32
CA ASP A 97 -19.04 7.66 -7.68
C ASP A 97 -18.93 7.66 -6.14
N THR A 98 -18.14 6.72 -5.58
CA THR A 98 -17.91 6.66 -4.14
C THR A 98 -17.18 7.91 -3.65
N LEU A 99 -16.16 8.36 -4.36
CA LEU A 99 -15.42 9.57 -4.03
C LEU A 99 -16.35 10.80 -4.07
N ALA A 100 -17.17 10.92 -5.13
CA ALA A 100 -18.12 12.01 -5.32
C ALA A 100 -19.22 12.02 -4.26
N ALA A 101 -19.81 10.85 -3.94
CA ALA A 101 -20.86 10.71 -2.93
C ALA A 101 -20.41 11.13 -1.52
N ASN A 102 -19.11 11.02 -1.24
CA ASN A 102 -18.50 11.47 0.03
C ASN A 102 -17.95 12.91 -0.04
N GLY A 103 -18.09 13.60 -1.17
CA GLY A 103 -17.64 14.99 -1.34
C GLY A 103 -16.13 15.20 -1.25
N LEU A 104 -15.34 14.15 -1.45
CA LEU A 104 -13.88 14.19 -1.25
C LEU A 104 -13.16 14.58 -2.54
N LYS A 105 -12.15 15.45 -2.41
CA LYS A 105 -11.16 15.76 -3.45
C LYS A 105 -9.78 15.20 -3.14
N GLU A 106 -9.51 15.01 -1.87
CA GLU A 106 -8.30 14.36 -1.35
C GLU A 106 -8.75 13.20 -0.48
N GLY A 107 -8.25 11.98 -0.71
CA GLY A 107 -8.70 10.85 0.08
C GLY A 107 -8.00 9.55 -0.27
N TYR A 108 -8.32 8.54 0.52
CA TYR A 108 -7.90 7.17 0.30
C TYR A 108 -9.12 6.31 -0.04
N LEU A 109 -9.02 5.49 -1.09
CA LEU A 109 -10.03 4.55 -1.47
C LEU A 109 -9.55 3.12 -1.18
N ARG A 110 -10.49 2.28 -0.76
CA ARG A 110 -10.26 0.86 -0.44
C ARG A 110 -11.28 -0.02 -1.16
N PRO A 111 -11.06 -0.35 -2.43
CA PRO A 111 -11.75 -1.46 -3.07
C PRO A 111 -11.37 -2.77 -2.38
N LEU A 112 -12.35 -3.62 -2.09
CA LEU A 112 -12.21 -4.92 -1.45
C LEU A 112 -13.16 -5.91 -2.11
N ALA A 113 -12.64 -7.01 -2.65
CA ALA A 113 -13.44 -8.12 -3.19
C ALA A 113 -13.18 -9.39 -2.37
N TRP A 114 -14.26 -10.15 -2.09
CA TRP A 114 -14.15 -11.33 -1.22
C TRP A 114 -15.21 -12.40 -1.53
N ARG A 115 -14.91 -13.64 -1.11
CA ARG A 115 -15.90 -14.74 -1.10
C ARG A 115 -16.87 -14.56 0.06
N GLY A 116 -18.17 -14.68 -0.23
CA GLY A 116 -19.27 -14.48 0.70
C GLY A 116 -19.44 -15.59 1.74
N SER A 117 -20.64 -15.72 2.26
CA SER A 117 -21.00 -16.57 3.40
C SER A 117 -21.90 -17.78 3.01
N GLU A 118 -22.09 -18.04 1.72
CA GLU A 118 -22.95 -19.12 1.23
C GLU A 118 -22.37 -20.51 1.51
N MET A 119 -21.05 -20.60 1.69
CA MET A 119 -20.34 -21.82 2.08
C MET A 119 -19.24 -21.48 3.09
N LEU A 120 -19.00 -22.39 4.04
CA LEU A 120 -17.90 -22.31 4.99
C LEU A 120 -17.19 -23.66 5.09
N ALA A 121 -16.21 -23.86 4.24
CA ALA A 121 -15.26 -24.98 4.24
C ALA A 121 -14.02 -24.52 3.46
N VAL A 122 -12.96 -25.35 3.40
CA VAL A 122 -11.78 -25.06 2.57
C VAL A 122 -12.19 -24.88 1.10
N SER A 123 -13.10 -25.71 0.59
CA SER A 123 -13.74 -25.49 -0.72
C SER A 123 -14.84 -24.42 -0.61
N ALA A 124 -14.78 -23.42 -1.47
CA ALA A 124 -15.71 -22.29 -1.48
C ALA A 124 -16.13 -21.88 -2.90
N GLN A 125 -16.23 -22.85 -3.81
CA GLN A 125 -16.46 -22.60 -5.23
C GLN A 125 -17.84 -22.01 -5.53
N ASN A 126 -18.84 -22.31 -4.71
CA ASN A 126 -20.21 -21.86 -4.89
C ASN A 126 -20.54 -20.59 -4.05
N THR A 127 -19.54 -19.91 -3.50
CA THR A 127 -19.75 -18.62 -2.84
C THR A 127 -19.95 -17.52 -3.88
N LYS A 128 -20.79 -16.53 -3.55
CA LYS A 128 -20.83 -15.27 -4.29
C LYS A 128 -19.54 -14.51 -4.08
N ILE A 129 -19.17 -13.73 -5.08
CA ILE A 129 -18.08 -12.75 -4.97
C ILE A 129 -18.72 -11.39 -4.77
N HIS A 130 -18.32 -10.73 -3.69
CA HIS A 130 -18.75 -9.41 -3.32
C HIS A 130 -17.66 -8.39 -3.61
N LEU A 131 -18.07 -7.13 -3.81
CA LEU A 131 -17.17 -6.00 -3.96
C LEU A 131 -17.70 -4.82 -3.15
N ALA A 132 -16.86 -4.20 -2.34
CA ALA A 132 -17.15 -2.94 -1.67
C ALA A 132 -16.02 -1.94 -1.94
N ILE A 133 -16.38 -0.65 -2.00
CA ILE A 133 -15.44 0.45 -2.17
C ILE A 133 -15.78 1.50 -1.11
N ALA A 134 -14.89 1.65 -0.14
CA ALA A 134 -14.96 2.69 0.87
C ALA A 134 -13.96 3.81 0.55
N CYS A 135 -14.26 5.06 0.90
CA CYS A 135 -13.29 6.15 0.82
C CYS A 135 -13.41 7.08 2.03
N TRP A 136 -12.29 7.66 2.43
CA TRP A 136 -12.22 8.59 3.55
C TRP A 136 -11.08 9.58 3.38
N GLU A 137 -11.13 10.68 4.12
CA GLU A 137 -10.03 11.62 4.19
C GLU A 137 -8.76 10.92 4.69
N TRP A 138 -7.65 11.16 4.00
CA TRP A 138 -6.38 10.56 4.35
C TRP A 138 -5.40 11.64 4.81
N PRO A 139 -5.08 11.70 6.11
CA PRO A 139 -4.02 12.57 6.59
C PRO A 139 -2.67 12.11 6.04
N ALA A 140 -1.65 12.95 6.14
CA ALA A 140 -0.29 12.55 5.82
C ALA A 140 0.08 11.28 6.59
N TYR A 141 0.54 10.24 5.87
CA TYR A 141 0.84 8.93 6.46
C TYR A 141 1.94 9.00 7.53
N PHE A 142 2.91 9.88 7.29
CA PHE A 142 3.92 10.23 8.27
C PHE A 142 3.80 11.71 8.60
N THR A 143 3.76 12.04 9.90
CA THR A 143 3.65 13.41 10.41
C THR A 143 5.03 14.04 10.59
N GLY A 144 5.12 15.37 10.50
CA GLY A 144 6.36 16.13 10.67
C GLY A 144 7.06 16.48 9.36
N ASP A 145 8.33 16.89 9.45
CA ASP A 145 9.15 17.17 8.27
C ASP A 145 9.42 15.89 7.49
N ARG A 146 8.79 15.78 6.33
CA ARG A 146 8.94 14.62 5.42
C ARG A 146 10.40 14.32 5.09
N MET A 147 11.22 15.38 4.96
CA MET A 147 12.64 15.23 4.62
C MET A 147 13.51 14.85 5.82
N ALA A 148 12.98 14.85 7.06
CA ALA A 148 13.69 14.28 8.19
C ALA A 148 13.86 12.76 8.08
N GLY A 149 13.04 12.10 7.26
CA GLY A 149 13.04 10.66 7.02
C GLY A 149 12.55 9.86 8.22
N ILE A 150 12.09 8.64 7.96
CA ILE A 150 11.59 7.70 8.98
C ILE A 150 12.68 6.70 9.40
N LYS A 151 12.45 6.05 10.55
CA LYS A 151 13.24 4.90 11.01
C LYS A 151 12.50 3.62 10.69
N LEU A 152 13.23 2.60 10.24
CA LEU A 152 12.76 1.23 10.04
C LEU A 152 13.48 0.28 11.02
N ALA A 153 12.70 -0.58 11.68
CA ALA A 153 13.24 -1.74 12.36
C ALA A 153 13.51 -2.88 11.36
N TRP A 154 14.26 -3.90 11.75
CA TRP A 154 14.29 -5.16 11.01
C TRP A 154 13.09 -6.01 11.38
N ALA A 155 12.38 -6.53 10.37
CA ALA A 155 11.30 -7.47 10.58
C ALA A 155 11.82 -8.86 10.94
N ASP A 156 11.19 -9.55 11.88
CA ASP A 156 11.46 -10.97 12.14
C ASP A 156 10.85 -11.88 11.06
N TRP A 157 9.75 -11.43 10.47
CA TRP A 157 9.03 -12.15 9.42
C TRP A 157 9.57 -11.79 8.04
N ARG A 158 9.58 -12.78 7.14
CA ARG A 158 10.04 -12.61 5.75
C ARG A 158 8.88 -12.64 4.77
N ARG A 159 9.08 -12.07 3.57
CA ARG A 159 8.17 -12.27 2.45
C ARG A 159 8.22 -13.73 2.02
N SER A 160 7.03 -14.28 1.75
CA SER A 160 6.87 -15.71 1.44
C SER A 160 7.51 -16.06 0.09
N ASP A 161 7.95 -17.29 -0.03
CA ASP A 161 8.30 -17.92 -1.31
C ASP A 161 7.02 -17.97 -2.19
N PRO A 162 7.06 -17.54 -3.46
CA PRO A 162 5.91 -17.58 -4.37
C PRO A 162 5.37 -19.00 -4.63
N ARG A 163 6.12 -20.04 -4.24
CA ARG A 163 5.65 -21.43 -4.25
C ARG A 163 4.82 -21.80 -3.01
N THR A 164 4.83 -20.97 -1.97
CA THR A 164 4.12 -21.20 -0.69
C THR A 164 2.95 -20.27 -0.45
N ALA A 165 2.89 -19.14 -1.16
CA ALA A 165 1.81 -18.17 -1.07
C ALA A 165 1.62 -17.45 -2.41
N PRO A 166 0.42 -16.96 -2.74
CA PRO A 166 0.14 -16.22 -3.98
C PRO A 166 0.65 -14.76 -3.89
N THR A 167 1.98 -14.59 -3.85
CA THR A 167 2.65 -13.32 -3.55
C THR A 167 2.41 -12.23 -4.60
N ALA A 168 2.07 -12.61 -5.84
CA ALA A 168 1.69 -11.69 -6.92
C ALA A 168 0.27 -11.12 -6.77
N SER A 169 -0.54 -11.68 -5.85
CA SER A 169 -1.88 -11.18 -5.53
C SER A 169 -1.83 -10.20 -4.37
N LYS A 170 -2.59 -9.11 -4.47
CA LYS A 170 -2.84 -8.21 -3.33
C LYS A 170 -3.91 -8.82 -2.40
N ALA A 171 -3.65 -10.07 -1.99
CA ALA A 171 -4.49 -10.86 -1.11
C ALA A 171 -4.36 -10.41 0.35
N THR A 172 -5.49 -10.37 1.07
CA THR A 172 -5.52 -9.99 2.50
C THR A 172 -4.61 -10.87 3.36
N GLY A 173 -4.54 -12.17 3.06
CA GLY A 173 -3.69 -13.13 3.79
C GLY A 173 -2.19 -12.84 3.73
N ASN A 174 -1.72 -12.19 2.67
CA ASN A 174 -0.31 -11.81 2.53
C ASN A 174 0.13 -10.68 3.47
N TYR A 175 -0.83 -9.99 4.12
CA TYR A 175 -0.54 -8.84 4.98
C TYR A 175 -0.35 -9.17 6.46
N MET A 176 -0.66 -10.40 6.87
CA MET A 176 -0.54 -10.83 8.27
C MET A 176 0.90 -10.64 8.80
N THR A 177 1.91 -11.08 8.07
CA THR A 177 3.32 -10.93 8.47
C THR A 177 3.75 -9.48 8.50
N GLY A 178 3.25 -8.66 7.57
CA GLY A 178 3.44 -7.20 7.57
C GLY A 178 2.86 -6.54 8.80
N THR A 179 1.64 -6.93 9.22
CA THR A 179 1.00 -6.41 10.44
C THR A 179 1.83 -6.73 11.68
N LEU A 180 2.29 -7.97 11.83
CA LEU A 180 3.14 -8.37 12.96
C LEU A 180 4.46 -7.60 12.98
N ALA A 181 5.12 -7.45 11.82
CA ALA A 181 6.36 -6.69 11.69
C ALA A 181 6.16 -5.20 12.02
N LYS A 182 5.04 -4.61 11.58
CA LYS A 182 4.68 -3.22 11.87
C LYS A 182 4.46 -2.99 13.37
N HIS A 183 3.71 -3.85 14.05
CA HIS A 183 3.47 -3.74 15.49
C HIS A 183 4.78 -3.81 16.29
N LYS A 184 5.70 -4.70 15.92
CA LYS A 184 7.01 -4.77 16.55
C LYS A 184 7.81 -3.48 16.32
N ALA A 185 7.87 -3.01 15.08
CA ALA A 185 8.57 -1.77 14.74
C ALA A 185 8.06 -0.56 15.54
N GLU A 186 6.74 -0.43 15.67
CA GLU A 186 6.10 0.63 16.46
C GLU A 186 6.45 0.51 17.96
N ALA A 187 6.48 -0.71 18.50
CA ALA A 187 6.92 -0.94 19.89
C ALA A 187 8.40 -0.57 20.11
N GLU A 188 9.23 -0.63 19.08
CA GLU A 188 10.65 -0.22 19.08
C GLU A 188 10.83 1.28 18.75
N GLY A 189 9.75 2.04 18.60
CA GLY A 189 9.79 3.47 18.25
C GLY A 189 10.18 3.76 16.79
N CYS A 190 10.03 2.77 15.91
CA CYS A 190 10.23 2.89 14.47
C CYS A 190 8.90 3.10 13.74
N ALA A 191 8.94 3.81 12.62
CA ALA A 191 7.74 4.10 11.83
C ALA A 191 7.27 2.90 11.00
N ASP A 192 8.17 2.01 10.60
CA ASP A 192 7.88 0.81 9.81
C ASP A 192 9.01 -0.23 9.97
N ALA A 193 8.93 -1.37 9.28
CA ALA A 193 9.97 -2.38 9.29
C ALA A 193 10.45 -2.69 7.88
N MET A 194 11.77 -2.89 7.72
CA MET A 194 12.38 -3.45 6.53
C MET A 194 12.26 -4.97 6.59
N MET A 195 11.67 -5.57 5.58
CA MET A 195 11.49 -7.02 5.46
C MET A 195 12.53 -7.61 4.49
N LEU A 196 12.99 -8.79 4.83
CA LEU A 196 13.73 -9.63 3.91
C LEU A 196 12.77 -10.59 3.19
N ASP A 197 13.18 -11.10 2.05
CA ASP A 197 12.49 -12.19 1.39
C ASP A 197 12.87 -13.55 2.01
N TYR A 198 12.24 -14.62 1.52
CA TYR A 198 12.50 -15.99 1.98
C TYR A 198 13.95 -16.45 1.80
N ARG A 199 14.70 -15.82 0.87
CA ARG A 199 16.13 -16.08 0.61
C ARG A 199 17.06 -15.28 1.53
N GLY A 200 16.54 -14.31 2.28
CA GLY A 200 17.33 -13.40 3.12
C GLY A 200 17.81 -12.14 2.38
N GLN A 201 17.29 -11.87 1.20
CA GLN A 201 17.57 -10.65 0.43
C GLN A 201 16.67 -9.51 0.87
N LEU A 202 17.09 -8.26 0.63
CA LEU A 202 16.25 -7.09 0.85
C LEU A 202 15.00 -7.20 -0.04
N ALA A 203 13.82 -6.98 0.54
CA ALA A 203 12.54 -7.03 -0.18
C ALA A 203 11.87 -5.64 -0.21
N GLU A 204 11.07 -5.35 0.75
CA GLU A 204 10.28 -4.13 0.86
C GLU A 204 9.96 -3.83 2.33
N ALA A 205 9.35 -2.69 2.63
CA ALA A 205 8.76 -2.45 3.95
C ALA A 205 7.41 -3.19 4.10
N THR A 206 6.71 -3.01 5.23
CA THR A 206 5.49 -3.78 5.50
C THR A 206 4.36 -3.54 4.49
N GLY A 207 4.32 -2.38 3.84
CA GLY A 207 3.30 -2.01 2.84
C GLY A 207 3.79 -1.07 1.74
N ALA A 208 5.12 -0.96 1.52
CA ALA A 208 5.71 -0.08 0.51
C ALA A 208 7.03 -0.65 -0.02
N ASN A 209 7.28 -0.51 -1.32
CA ASN A 209 8.52 -0.94 -1.95
C ASN A 209 9.70 -0.06 -1.52
N ALA A 210 10.91 -0.61 -1.52
CA ALA A 210 12.12 0.09 -1.11
C ALA A 210 13.01 0.46 -2.31
N PHE A 211 13.66 1.62 -2.19
CA PHE A 211 14.64 2.14 -3.13
C PHE A 211 15.91 2.55 -2.40
N PHE A 212 17.04 2.29 -3.02
CA PHE A 212 18.38 2.52 -2.48
C PHE A 212 19.25 3.24 -3.50
N VAL A 213 19.99 4.26 -3.10
CA VAL A 213 20.94 4.97 -3.97
C VAL A 213 22.33 4.47 -3.68
N ILE A 214 23.00 3.93 -4.72
CA ILE A 214 24.40 3.49 -4.69
C ILE A 214 25.07 4.09 -5.92
N ASP A 215 26.18 4.78 -5.75
CA ASP A 215 26.99 5.39 -6.83
C ASP A 215 26.15 6.25 -7.80
N GLY A 216 25.18 7.02 -7.27
CA GLY A 216 24.31 7.88 -8.07
C GLY A 216 23.25 7.14 -8.90
N LYS A 217 23.10 5.82 -8.74
CA LYS A 217 22.11 4.98 -9.39
C LYS A 217 21.02 4.60 -8.41
N LEU A 218 19.80 4.49 -8.90
CA LEU A 218 18.64 4.07 -8.12
C LEU A 218 18.44 2.57 -8.21
N HIS A 219 18.67 1.85 -7.12
CA HIS A 219 18.46 0.42 -7.02
C HIS A 219 17.13 0.10 -6.35
N THR A 220 16.45 -0.97 -6.81
CA THR A 220 15.25 -1.49 -6.17
C THR A 220 15.21 -3.01 -6.30
N PRO A 221 14.81 -3.74 -5.24
CA PRO A 221 14.66 -5.18 -5.31
C PRO A 221 13.67 -5.62 -6.40
N THR A 222 13.99 -6.73 -7.08
CA THR A 222 13.10 -7.34 -8.08
C THR A 222 11.85 -7.89 -7.38
N PRO A 223 10.64 -7.50 -7.81
CA PRO A 223 9.38 -7.87 -7.14
C PRO A 223 8.91 -9.27 -7.56
N ASP A 224 9.69 -10.30 -7.24
CA ASP A 224 9.40 -11.70 -7.57
C ASP A 224 8.65 -12.46 -6.46
N CYS A 225 8.60 -11.92 -5.25
CA CYS A 225 7.88 -12.49 -4.10
C CYS A 225 7.07 -11.44 -3.30
N PHE A 226 6.88 -10.27 -3.87
CA PHE A 226 6.04 -9.19 -3.36
C PHE A 226 5.52 -8.37 -4.55
N LEU A 227 4.66 -7.38 -4.29
CA LEU A 227 3.98 -6.65 -5.37
C LEU A 227 4.91 -5.69 -6.12
N ASP A 228 4.84 -5.68 -7.46
CA ASP A 228 5.35 -4.59 -8.27
C ASP A 228 4.42 -3.38 -8.13
N GLY A 229 4.77 -2.48 -7.22
CA GLY A 229 3.93 -1.37 -6.81
C GLY A 229 3.66 -0.37 -7.93
N ILE A 230 2.42 0.12 -8.03
CA ILE A 230 2.04 1.16 -9.00
C ILE A 230 2.85 2.44 -8.73
N THR A 231 3.02 2.82 -7.46
CA THR A 231 3.90 3.93 -7.06
C THR A 231 5.36 3.65 -7.39
N ARG A 232 5.83 2.41 -7.19
CA ARG A 232 7.18 1.98 -7.56
C ARG A 232 7.44 2.25 -9.05
N ARG A 233 6.55 1.79 -9.93
CA ARG A 233 6.66 2.03 -11.38
C ARG A 233 6.65 3.52 -11.74
N ALA A 234 5.80 4.32 -11.07
CA ALA A 234 5.77 5.76 -11.26
C ALA A 234 7.12 6.42 -10.90
N VAL A 235 7.71 6.04 -9.77
CA VAL A 235 9.03 6.53 -9.32
C VAL A 235 10.13 6.15 -10.31
N MET A 236 10.12 4.91 -10.82
CA MET A 236 11.08 4.48 -11.85
C MET A 236 10.95 5.31 -13.13
N GLY A 237 9.72 5.61 -13.58
CA GLY A 237 9.46 6.50 -14.71
C GLY A 237 9.99 7.93 -14.46
N LEU A 238 9.76 8.48 -13.27
CA LEU A 238 10.31 9.80 -12.90
C LEU A 238 11.84 9.80 -12.85
N ALA A 239 12.47 8.74 -12.36
CA ALA A 239 13.92 8.60 -12.36
C ALA A 239 14.49 8.55 -13.78
N HIS A 240 13.88 7.79 -14.70
CA HIS A 240 14.26 7.74 -16.11
C HIS A 240 14.22 9.13 -16.77
N ARG A 241 13.16 9.91 -16.53
CA ARG A 241 13.06 11.28 -17.03
C ARG A 241 14.18 12.21 -16.55
N ARG A 242 14.66 11.98 -15.35
CA ARG A 242 15.81 12.69 -14.79
C ARG A 242 17.14 12.13 -15.24
N GLN A 243 17.13 11.12 -16.12
CA GLN A 243 18.33 10.39 -16.55
C GLN A 243 19.09 9.75 -15.37
N ILE A 244 18.38 9.41 -14.30
CA ILE A 244 18.91 8.64 -13.17
C ILE A 244 18.83 7.17 -13.56
N PRO A 245 19.96 6.45 -13.65
CA PRO A 245 19.94 5.02 -13.97
C PRO A 245 19.17 4.24 -12.90
N VAL A 246 18.24 3.38 -13.33
CA VAL A 246 17.47 2.49 -12.45
C VAL A 246 17.95 1.06 -12.64
N VAL A 247 18.28 0.39 -11.54
CA VAL A 247 18.75 -0.99 -11.53
C VAL A 247 17.82 -1.84 -10.68
N GLU A 248 17.01 -2.66 -11.34
CA GLU A 248 16.18 -3.67 -10.67
C GLU A 248 16.97 -4.96 -10.52
N ARG A 249 17.20 -5.39 -9.26
CA ARG A 249 18.03 -6.58 -8.97
C ARG A 249 17.78 -7.12 -7.57
N ALA A 250 18.23 -8.34 -7.31
CA ALA A 250 18.39 -8.84 -5.95
C ALA A 250 19.46 -8.02 -5.20
N MET A 251 19.18 -7.74 -3.92
CA MET A 251 20.08 -6.97 -3.04
C MET A 251 20.28 -7.70 -1.71
N GLN A 252 21.50 -7.67 -1.19
CA GLN A 252 21.83 -8.27 0.10
C GLN A 252 21.81 -7.21 1.22
N PRO A 253 21.51 -7.60 2.47
CA PRO A 253 21.53 -6.66 3.60
C PRO A 253 22.87 -5.97 3.86
N ASP A 254 23.99 -6.63 3.60
CA ASP A 254 25.34 -6.08 3.78
C ASP A 254 25.69 -4.97 2.78
N GLU A 255 24.99 -4.92 1.62
CA GLU A 255 25.12 -3.84 0.65
C GLU A 255 24.61 -2.48 1.20
N LEU A 256 23.84 -2.47 2.29
CA LEU A 256 23.41 -1.23 2.94
C LEU A 256 24.59 -0.34 3.37
N SER A 257 25.77 -0.91 3.59
CA SER A 257 27.00 -0.16 3.87
C SER A 257 27.46 0.74 2.72
N GLN A 258 27.02 0.47 1.47
CA GLN A 258 27.34 1.24 0.28
C GLN A 258 26.22 2.23 -0.10
N VAL A 259 25.08 2.14 0.57
CA VAL A 259 23.89 2.95 0.27
C VAL A 259 24.06 4.35 0.86
N THR A 260 23.79 5.36 0.05
CA THR A 260 23.82 6.78 0.46
C THR A 260 22.46 7.34 0.81
N GLU A 261 21.39 6.92 0.08
CA GLU A 261 20.03 7.39 0.28
C GLU A 261 19.07 6.20 0.25
N VAL A 262 18.02 6.23 1.07
CA VAL A 262 16.94 5.23 1.08
C VAL A 262 15.60 5.95 1.10
N PHE A 263 14.64 5.43 0.36
CA PHE A 263 13.24 5.84 0.49
C PHE A 263 12.28 4.69 0.18
N LEU A 264 11.05 4.82 0.66
CA LEU A 264 9.94 3.90 0.38
C LEU A 264 9.01 4.51 -0.67
N ALA A 265 8.35 3.66 -1.45
CA ALA A 265 7.34 4.04 -2.42
C ALA A 265 6.07 3.17 -2.28
N GLY A 266 4.93 3.80 -2.06
CA GLY A 266 3.64 3.12 -1.93
C GLY A 266 2.48 4.12 -1.94
N THR A 267 1.27 3.65 -2.21
CA THR A 267 0.10 4.54 -2.32
C THR A 267 -0.14 5.33 -1.02
N ALA A 268 -0.09 4.69 0.13
CA ALA A 268 -0.25 5.36 1.42
C ALA A 268 1.00 6.16 1.82
N ALA A 269 2.17 5.59 1.60
CA ALA A 269 3.46 6.19 1.95
C ALA A 269 3.91 7.27 0.96
N GLU A 270 3.36 7.30 -0.26
CA GLU A 270 3.87 8.10 -1.38
C GLU A 270 5.37 7.82 -1.64
N VAL A 271 6.21 8.82 -1.69
CA VAL A 271 7.67 8.68 -1.64
C VAL A 271 8.15 9.18 -0.30
N THR A 272 8.56 8.28 0.59
CA THR A 272 8.93 8.59 1.97
C THR A 272 10.40 8.30 2.22
N PRO A 273 11.22 9.32 2.52
CA PRO A 273 12.63 9.14 2.86
C PRO A 273 12.82 8.28 4.11
N VAL A 274 13.89 7.46 4.11
CA VAL A 274 14.30 6.65 5.26
C VAL A 274 15.66 7.14 5.75
N ARG A 275 15.74 7.46 7.04
CA ARG A 275 16.97 7.92 7.68
C ARG A 275 17.72 6.84 8.44
N GLN A 276 17.08 5.68 8.67
CA GLN A 276 17.69 4.60 9.44
C GLN A 276 17.00 3.26 9.16
N ILE A 277 17.77 2.20 9.03
CA ILE A 277 17.32 0.80 9.02
C ILE A 277 18.19 0.04 10.02
N GLY A 278 17.61 -0.44 11.13
CA GLY A 278 18.38 -0.99 12.24
C GLY A 278 19.42 0.03 12.72
N ASP A 279 20.71 -0.34 12.68
CA ASP A 279 21.82 0.53 13.07
C ASP A 279 22.39 1.37 11.91
N GLN A 280 21.99 1.11 10.67
CA GLN A 280 22.46 1.84 9.49
C GLN A 280 21.73 3.17 9.34
N VAL A 281 22.49 4.26 9.21
CA VAL A 281 21.97 5.63 9.12
C VAL A 281 22.18 6.19 7.71
N PHE A 282 21.16 6.83 7.16
CA PHE A 282 21.15 7.43 5.83
C PHE A 282 20.71 8.90 5.93
N ALA A 283 21.06 9.69 4.93
CA ALA A 283 20.55 11.06 4.80
C ALA A 283 19.73 11.18 3.50
N PRO A 284 18.51 11.75 3.51
CA PRO A 284 17.79 12.07 2.29
C PRO A 284 18.60 13.04 1.43
N GLY A 285 19.17 12.54 0.34
CA GLY A 285 20.06 13.28 -0.54
C GLY A 285 19.34 13.92 -1.74
N GLN A 286 20.09 14.24 -2.77
CA GLN A 286 19.60 14.98 -3.94
C GLN A 286 18.59 14.16 -4.76
N ILE A 287 18.83 12.85 -4.95
CA ILE A 287 17.97 11.96 -5.73
C ILE A 287 16.62 11.79 -5.01
N THR A 288 16.64 11.49 -3.73
CA THR A 288 15.41 11.36 -2.92
C THR A 288 14.59 12.64 -2.94
N ARG A 289 15.21 13.81 -2.72
CA ARG A 289 14.52 15.12 -2.74
C ARG A 289 13.86 15.40 -4.08
N ALA A 290 14.57 15.14 -5.16
CA ALA A 290 14.06 15.35 -6.52
C ALA A 290 12.84 14.46 -6.81
N LEU A 291 12.90 13.16 -6.46
CA LEU A 291 11.82 12.22 -6.70
C LEU A 291 10.61 12.47 -5.79
N VAL A 292 10.81 12.92 -4.55
CA VAL A 292 9.72 13.39 -3.67
C VAL A 292 8.99 14.57 -4.28
N SER A 293 9.72 15.58 -4.79
CA SER A 293 9.13 16.74 -5.44
C SER A 293 8.35 16.36 -6.70
N ASP A 294 8.98 15.60 -7.60
CA ASP A 294 8.36 15.17 -8.86
C ASP A 294 7.09 14.32 -8.63
N TYR A 295 7.12 13.43 -7.66
CA TYR A 295 5.96 12.61 -7.34
C TYR A 295 4.82 13.46 -6.76
N THR A 296 5.13 14.42 -5.90
CA THR A 296 4.14 15.35 -5.33
C THR A 296 3.45 16.19 -6.41
N GLU A 297 4.20 16.61 -7.43
CA GLU A 297 3.64 17.31 -8.60
C GLU A 297 2.83 16.36 -9.49
N LEU A 298 3.39 15.17 -9.79
CA LEU A 298 2.78 14.18 -10.69
C LEU A 298 1.38 13.77 -10.28
N VAL A 299 1.17 13.48 -8.99
CA VAL A 299 -0.11 12.95 -8.49
C VAL A 299 -1.25 13.97 -8.56
N ARG A 300 -0.95 15.25 -8.74
CA ARG A 300 -1.91 16.35 -8.86
C ARG A 300 -2.26 16.71 -10.30
N LEU A 301 -1.59 16.08 -11.27
CA LEU A 301 -1.89 16.28 -12.69
C LEU A 301 -3.18 15.54 -13.10
N PRO A 302 -3.90 16.05 -14.10
CA PRO A 302 -4.98 15.28 -14.73
C PRO A 302 -4.48 13.91 -15.24
N PRO A 303 -5.33 12.86 -15.26
CA PRO A 303 -4.90 11.51 -15.65
C PRO A 303 -4.18 11.40 -17.00
N ALA A 304 -4.61 12.17 -18.01
CA ALA A 304 -3.97 12.20 -19.33
C ALA A 304 -2.54 12.74 -19.26
N ASP A 305 -2.30 13.75 -18.43
CA ASP A 305 -0.98 14.37 -18.25
C ASP A 305 -0.04 13.46 -17.43
N VAL A 306 -0.59 12.69 -16.47
CA VAL A 306 0.18 11.67 -15.74
C VAL A 306 0.74 10.63 -16.70
N ALA A 307 -0.09 10.10 -17.62
CA ALA A 307 0.35 9.13 -18.62
C ALA A 307 1.44 9.70 -19.52
N ALA A 308 1.24 10.91 -20.05
CA ALA A 308 2.23 11.60 -20.87
C ALA A 308 3.53 11.88 -20.10
N ARG A 309 3.43 12.24 -18.82
CA ARG A 309 4.58 12.53 -17.96
C ARG A 309 5.44 11.29 -17.66
N LEU A 310 4.85 10.10 -17.62
CA LEU A 310 5.56 8.84 -17.33
C LEU A 310 6.03 8.11 -18.60
N ALA A 311 5.47 8.42 -19.78
CA ALA A 311 5.85 7.81 -21.06
C ALA A 311 7.06 8.51 -21.72
N ALA A 312 7.41 9.71 -21.30
CA ALA A 312 8.52 10.54 -21.80
C ALA A 312 9.81 10.29 -21.03
#